data_4e4c30f00643f996d6d7891f75ddedd0
#
_entry.id   4e4c30f00643f996d6d7891f75ddedd0
#
_cell.length_a   1.000
_cell.length_b   1.000
_cell.length_c   1.000
_cell.angle_alpha   90.00
_cell.angle_beta   90.00
_cell.angle_gamma   90.00
#
_symmetry.space_group_name_H-M   'P 1'
#
loop_
_entity.id
_entity.type
_entity.pdbx_description
1 polymer ?
#
loop_
_entity_poly.entity_id
_entity_poly.type
_entity_poly.pdbx_seq_one_letter_code
_entity_poly.pdbx_strand_id
1 'polypeptide(L)'
;KRCLVGSEMCIRDRFKDKPIDSYIQVVMIFLWGIGILLSLSILSGKELVYFFTGLGAISAVTLLVFKDTILGFVASIQISANDLVRIGDWITMESYGADGDVIEINLSTIKIQNFDKTITTVPTYKLLSSSIKNWRGMSESEGRRVKRPVYILSLIHISEPTRHLF
;
A
#
# COMPACT_ATOMS: atom_id res chain seq x y z
N LYS A 1 9.88 33.54 -46.80
CA LYS A 1 10.17 34.98 -46.81
C LYS A 1 10.57 35.41 -45.40
N ARG A 2 11.86 35.75 -45.26
CA ARG A 2 12.45 36.57 -44.19
C ARG A 2 12.30 36.11 -42.74
N CYS A 3 13.13 35.12 -42.36
CA CYS A 3 13.60 34.97 -40.99
C CYS A 3 15.12 35.22 -41.00
N LEU A 4 15.49 36.50 -40.87
CA LEU A 4 16.91 36.93 -40.81
C LEU A 4 17.22 37.77 -39.55
N VAL A 5 16.30 37.78 -38.55
CA VAL A 5 16.57 38.41 -37.23
C VAL A 5 15.91 37.49 -36.21
N GLY A 6 16.61 36.45 -35.74
CA GLY A 6 16.01 35.58 -34.72
C GLY A 6 16.63 34.21 -34.52
N SER A 7 17.82 33.93 -35.08
CA SER A 7 18.47 32.61 -34.89
C SER A 7 18.83 32.37 -33.41
N GLU A 8 19.12 33.43 -32.66
CA GLU A 8 19.43 33.35 -31.24
C GLU A 8 18.20 33.09 -30.35
N MET A 9 17.02 33.65 -30.79
CA MET A 9 15.77 33.51 -30.03
C MET A 9 15.12 32.12 -30.25
N CYS A 10 15.28 31.51 -31.41
CA CYS A 10 14.77 30.19 -31.73
C CYS A 10 15.55 29.05 -31.03
N ILE A 11 16.82 29.28 -30.72
CA ILE A 11 17.61 28.29 -30.01
C ILE A 11 17.26 28.28 -28.52
N ARG A 12 16.89 29.44 -27.97
CA ARG A 12 16.51 29.59 -26.57
C ARG A 12 15.15 28.94 -26.25
N ASP A 13 14.22 28.92 -27.20
CA ASP A 13 12.92 28.28 -27.00
C ASP A 13 12.94 26.76 -27.14
N ARG A 14 13.93 26.19 -27.86
CA ARG A 14 14.04 24.72 -28.01
C ARG A 14 14.55 24.03 -26.74
N PHE A 15 15.18 24.75 -25.80
CA PHE A 15 15.60 24.21 -24.50
C PHE A 15 14.53 24.35 -23.41
N LYS A 16 13.45 25.09 -23.66
CA LYS A 16 12.33 25.24 -22.71
C LYS A 16 11.41 24.02 -22.62
N ASP A 17 11.45 23.12 -23.60
CA ASP A 17 10.60 21.91 -23.62
C ASP A 17 11.18 20.72 -22.82
N LYS A 18 12.36 20.87 -22.22
CA LYS A 18 12.88 19.85 -21.30
C LYS A 18 12.71 20.36 -19.88
N PRO A 19 12.17 19.54 -18.93
CA PRO A 19 11.95 19.95 -17.54
C PRO A 19 13.26 20.01 -16.74
N ILE A 20 14.35 20.54 -17.38
CA ILE A 20 15.67 20.68 -16.78
C ILE A 20 15.64 21.71 -15.66
N ASP A 21 14.81 22.77 -15.81
CA ASP A 21 14.66 23.82 -14.80
C ASP A 21 14.19 23.28 -13.45
N SER A 22 13.32 22.26 -13.45
CA SER A 22 12.88 21.60 -12.23
C SER A 22 13.99 20.86 -11.52
N TYR A 23 14.89 20.18 -12.25
CA TYR A 23 16.05 19.51 -11.65
C TYR A 23 17.07 20.49 -11.09
N ILE A 24 17.31 21.60 -11.80
CA ILE A 24 18.20 22.67 -11.33
C ILE A 24 17.64 23.28 -10.04
N GLN A 25 16.33 23.51 -9.98
CA GLN A 25 15.69 24.04 -8.78
C GLN A 25 15.86 23.11 -7.57
N VAL A 26 15.70 21.80 -7.75
CA VAL A 26 15.94 20.81 -6.68
C VAL A 26 17.38 20.85 -6.19
N VAL A 27 18.36 20.87 -7.11
CA VAL A 27 19.79 20.96 -6.77
C VAL A 27 20.09 22.26 -6.00
N MET A 28 19.51 23.39 -6.44
CA MET A 28 19.68 24.67 -5.75
C MET A 28 19.12 24.65 -4.33
N ILE A 29 17.95 24.01 -4.09
CA ILE A 29 17.37 23.85 -2.75
C ILE A 29 18.34 23.06 -1.84
N PHE A 30 18.91 21.97 -2.33
CA PHE A 30 19.91 21.19 -1.59
C PHE A 30 21.17 22.00 -1.26
N LEU A 31 21.69 22.75 -2.23
CA LEU A 31 22.86 23.61 -2.01
C LEU A 31 22.59 24.70 -0.97
N TRP A 32 21.41 25.34 -1.04
CA TRP A 32 20.98 26.31 -0.03
C TRP A 32 20.86 25.68 1.36
N GLY A 33 20.28 24.47 1.46
CA GLY A 33 20.19 23.74 2.72
C GLY A 33 21.56 23.46 3.35
N ILE A 34 22.52 23.00 2.54
CA ILE A 34 23.90 22.78 2.99
C ILE A 34 24.56 24.10 3.41
N GLY A 35 24.38 25.16 2.62
CA GLY A 35 24.91 26.49 2.94
C GLY A 35 24.39 27.05 4.27
N ILE A 36 23.12 26.86 4.55
CA ILE A 36 22.52 27.26 5.85
C ILE A 36 23.12 26.47 7.00
N LEU A 37 23.28 25.14 6.86
CA LEU A 37 23.87 24.30 7.91
C LEU A 37 25.33 24.69 8.19
N LEU A 38 26.12 24.96 7.15
CA LEU A 38 27.50 25.43 7.28
C LEU A 38 27.55 26.79 7.99
N SER A 39 26.70 27.73 7.61
CA SER A 39 26.60 29.05 8.25
C SER A 39 26.27 28.96 9.72
N LEU A 40 25.30 28.10 10.09
CA LEU A 40 24.93 27.85 11.48
C LEU A 40 26.08 27.21 12.28
N SER A 41 26.84 26.31 11.69
CA SER A 41 28.02 25.68 12.32
C SER A 41 29.08 26.72 12.65
N ILE A 42 29.40 27.60 11.71
CA ILE A 42 30.40 28.66 11.90
C ILE A 42 29.95 29.67 12.96
N LEU A 43 28.71 30.14 12.91
CA LEU A 43 28.16 31.10 13.84
C LEU A 43 28.04 30.55 15.27
N SER A 44 27.69 29.26 15.40
CA SER A 44 27.52 28.63 16.70
C SER A 44 28.81 28.08 17.30
N GLY A 45 29.91 28.03 16.52
CA GLY A 45 31.18 27.41 16.95
C GLY A 45 31.04 25.92 17.28
N LYS A 46 29.99 25.26 16.80
CA LYS A 46 29.70 23.83 17.01
C LYS A 46 30.09 23.04 15.77
N GLU A 47 30.53 21.80 15.98
CA GLU A 47 30.83 20.90 14.87
C GLU A 47 29.57 20.56 14.06
N LEU A 48 29.70 20.37 12.76
CA LEU A 48 28.62 19.98 11.84
C LEU A 48 27.87 18.72 12.30
N VAL A 49 28.58 17.79 12.93
CA VAL A 49 28.03 16.54 13.46
C VAL A 49 26.90 16.81 14.48
N TYR A 50 27.01 17.88 15.28
CA TYR A 50 25.99 18.27 16.23
C TYR A 50 24.67 18.59 15.53
N PHE A 51 24.70 19.35 14.43
CA PHE A 51 23.51 19.71 13.66
C PHE A 51 22.91 18.51 12.94
N PHE A 52 23.73 17.63 12.37
CA PHE A 52 23.26 16.39 11.74
C PHE A 52 22.63 15.44 12.75
N THR A 53 23.19 15.33 13.94
CA THR A 53 22.63 14.50 15.02
C THR A 53 21.27 15.04 15.47
N GLY A 54 21.16 16.35 15.69
CA GLY A 54 19.88 16.97 16.05
C GLY A 54 18.82 16.82 14.97
N LEU A 55 19.18 17.09 13.71
CA LEU A 55 18.29 16.95 12.57
C LEU A 55 17.87 15.48 12.36
N GLY A 56 18.81 14.55 12.54
CA GLY A 56 18.56 13.12 12.47
C GLY A 56 17.59 12.64 13.54
N ALA A 57 17.73 13.13 14.78
CA ALA A 57 16.82 12.80 15.88
C ALA A 57 15.40 13.28 15.58
N ILE A 58 15.23 14.53 15.14
CA ILE A 58 13.93 15.07 14.75
C ILE A 58 13.31 14.28 13.60
N SER A 59 14.12 13.95 12.59
CA SER A 59 13.67 13.14 11.44
C SER A 59 13.21 11.74 11.86
N ALA A 60 13.93 11.09 12.77
CA ALA A 60 13.57 9.77 13.28
C ALA A 60 12.21 9.79 14.01
N VAL A 61 11.99 10.80 14.86
CA VAL A 61 10.71 10.98 15.54
C VAL A 61 9.59 11.25 14.54
N THR A 62 9.83 12.11 13.56
CA THR A 62 8.85 12.43 12.51
C THR A 62 8.49 11.18 11.71
N LEU A 63 9.47 10.39 11.28
CA LEU A 63 9.23 9.13 10.57
C LEU A 63 8.45 8.12 11.43
N LEU A 64 8.72 8.06 12.74
CA LEU A 64 7.98 7.19 13.64
C LEU A 64 6.50 7.58 13.74
N VAL A 65 6.20 8.89 13.83
CA VAL A 65 4.82 9.40 13.88
C VAL A 65 4.07 9.13 12.57
N PHE A 66 4.72 9.31 11.43
CA PHE A 66 4.09 9.14 10.11
C PHE A 66 4.22 7.72 9.53
N LYS A 67 4.85 6.79 10.25
CA LYS A 67 5.11 5.42 9.78
C LYS A 67 3.88 4.75 9.21
N ASP A 68 2.77 4.74 9.95
CA ASP A 68 1.56 4.02 9.54
C ASP A 68 0.89 4.68 8.34
N THR A 69 0.96 6.01 8.23
CA THR A 69 0.47 6.75 7.06
C THR A 69 1.27 6.41 5.81
N ILE A 70 2.60 6.38 5.92
CA ILE A 70 3.49 6.03 4.80
C ILE A 70 3.26 4.58 4.37
N LEU A 71 3.15 3.64 5.33
CA LEU A 71 2.85 2.24 5.04
C LEU A 71 1.49 2.09 4.38
N GLY A 72 0.46 2.82 4.81
CA GLY A 72 -0.86 2.82 4.19
C GLY A 72 -0.82 3.31 2.75
N PHE A 73 -0.08 4.38 2.49
CA PHE A 73 0.10 4.91 1.13
C PHE A 73 0.78 3.91 0.20
N VAL A 74 1.91 3.34 0.62
CA VAL A 74 2.64 2.34 -0.16
C VAL A 74 1.79 1.10 -0.40
N ALA A 75 1.05 0.65 0.63
CA ALA A 75 0.15 -0.49 0.53
C ALA A 75 -0.98 -0.26 -0.48
N SER A 76 -1.57 0.93 -0.49
CA SER A 76 -2.63 1.28 -1.45
C SER A 76 -2.14 1.20 -2.90
N ILE A 77 -0.93 1.72 -3.17
CA ILE A 77 -0.29 1.61 -4.48
C ILE A 77 -0.05 0.13 -4.86
N GLN A 78 0.48 -0.66 -3.93
CA GLN A 78 0.78 -2.08 -4.19
C GLN A 78 -0.50 -2.91 -4.43
N ILE A 79 -1.57 -2.66 -3.67
CA ILE A 79 -2.87 -3.34 -3.87
C ILE A 79 -3.43 -3.02 -5.25
N SER A 80 -3.36 -1.75 -5.66
CA SER A 80 -3.82 -1.31 -6.97
C SER A 80 -2.96 -1.83 -8.11
N ALA A 81 -1.62 -1.77 -7.97
CA ALA A 81 -0.69 -2.21 -9.00
C ALA A 81 -0.70 -3.73 -9.23
N ASN A 82 -0.88 -4.51 -8.16
CA ASN A 82 -0.91 -5.97 -8.22
C ASN A 82 -2.33 -6.54 -8.32
N ASP A 83 -3.34 -5.69 -8.38
CA ASP A 83 -4.77 -6.08 -8.47
C ASP A 83 -5.20 -7.12 -7.41
N LEU A 84 -4.70 -6.92 -6.18
CA LEU A 84 -4.93 -7.87 -5.09
C LEU A 84 -6.39 -7.88 -4.64
N VAL A 85 -7.03 -6.70 -4.57
CA VAL A 85 -8.41 -6.52 -4.10
C VAL A 85 -9.06 -5.40 -4.90
N ARG A 86 -10.27 -5.64 -5.39
CA ARG A 86 -11.14 -4.64 -6.06
C ARG A 86 -12.37 -4.33 -5.21
N ILE A 87 -12.99 -3.20 -5.51
CA ILE A 87 -14.31 -2.88 -4.95
C ILE A 87 -15.32 -3.91 -5.48
N GLY A 88 -16.10 -4.49 -4.57
CA GLY A 88 -17.04 -5.57 -4.86
C GLY A 88 -16.46 -6.98 -4.70
N ASP A 89 -15.17 -7.14 -4.40
CA ASP A 89 -14.62 -8.46 -4.08
C ASP A 89 -15.08 -8.92 -2.71
N TRP A 90 -15.45 -10.19 -2.62
CA TRP A 90 -15.63 -10.83 -1.35
C TRP A 90 -14.28 -11.26 -0.78
N ILE A 91 -13.95 -10.72 0.39
CA ILE A 91 -12.72 -11.03 1.11
C ILE A 91 -13.00 -11.48 2.55
N THR A 92 -12.15 -12.39 3.04
CA THR A 92 -12.21 -12.85 4.43
C THR A 92 -10.87 -12.55 5.11
N MET A 93 -10.92 -11.83 6.23
CA MET A 93 -9.78 -11.53 7.11
C MET A 93 -10.12 -11.99 8.54
N GLU A 94 -9.70 -13.19 8.91
CA GLU A 94 -10.02 -13.79 10.21
C GLU A 94 -9.48 -12.96 11.39
N SER A 95 -8.31 -12.33 11.23
CA SER A 95 -7.66 -11.50 12.26
C SER A 95 -8.43 -10.23 12.62
N TYR A 96 -9.31 -9.76 11.74
CA TYR A 96 -10.13 -8.54 11.94
C TYR A 96 -11.62 -8.85 12.02
N GLY A 97 -12.00 -10.13 11.96
CA GLY A 97 -13.40 -10.51 11.94
C GLY A 97 -14.16 -9.95 10.73
N ALA A 98 -13.44 -9.69 9.63
CA ALA A 98 -14.03 -9.17 8.41
C ALA A 98 -14.31 -10.33 7.45
N ASP A 99 -15.57 -10.49 7.06
CA ASP A 99 -16.02 -11.48 6.09
C ASP A 99 -17.17 -10.89 5.27
N GLY A 100 -16.86 -10.38 4.09
CA GLY A 100 -17.86 -9.71 3.27
C GLY A 100 -17.26 -8.98 2.07
N ASP A 101 -18.06 -8.11 1.48
CA ASP A 101 -17.74 -7.42 0.25
C ASP A 101 -17.02 -6.08 0.52
N VAL A 102 -16.02 -5.79 -0.29
CA VAL A 102 -15.30 -4.51 -0.25
C VAL A 102 -16.18 -3.42 -0.84
N ILE A 103 -16.54 -2.43 0.00
CA ILE A 103 -17.36 -1.28 -0.44
C ILE A 103 -16.48 -0.16 -0.97
N GLU A 104 -15.38 0.12 -0.25
CA GLU A 104 -14.57 1.30 -0.50
C GLU A 104 -13.10 1.03 -0.17
N ILE A 105 -12.22 1.49 -1.04
CA ILE A 105 -10.77 1.43 -0.85
C ILE A 105 -10.24 2.86 -0.81
N ASN A 106 -9.81 3.30 0.37
CA ASN A 106 -9.15 4.57 0.59
C ASN A 106 -7.64 4.40 0.70
N LEU A 107 -6.91 5.51 0.71
CA LEU A 107 -5.46 5.52 0.78
C LEU A 107 -4.91 4.82 2.03
N SER A 108 -5.58 4.97 3.18
CA SER A 108 -5.13 4.44 4.46
C SER A 108 -6.02 3.33 5.03
N THR A 109 -7.26 3.19 4.52
CA THR A 109 -8.26 2.26 5.06
C THR A 109 -9.11 1.63 3.97
N ILE A 110 -9.58 0.41 4.23
CA ILE A 110 -10.53 -0.32 3.40
C ILE A 110 -11.78 -0.60 4.24
N LYS A 111 -12.96 -0.36 3.68
CA LYS A 111 -14.24 -0.67 4.29
C LYS A 111 -14.82 -1.95 3.68
N ILE A 112 -15.14 -2.89 4.55
CA ILE A 112 -15.68 -4.19 4.20
C ILE A 112 -17.06 -4.29 4.83
N GLN A 113 -18.08 -4.57 4.04
CA GLN A 113 -19.42 -4.86 4.51
C GLN A 113 -19.54 -6.35 4.76
N ASN A 114 -19.61 -6.72 6.03
CA ASN A 114 -19.86 -8.10 6.44
C ASN A 114 -21.28 -8.57 6.04
N PHE A 115 -21.49 -9.87 6.04
CA PHE A 115 -22.81 -10.46 5.71
C PHE A 115 -23.91 -10.10 6.71
N ASP A 116 -23.55 -9.75 7.95
CA ASP A 116 -24.49 -9.23 8.97
C ASP A 116 -24.81 -7.74 8.79
N LYS A 117 -24.38 -7.12 7.66
CA LYS A 117 -24.54 -5.70 7.34
C LYS A 117 -23.71 -4.74 8.21
N THR A 118 -22.85 -5.24 9.06
CA THR A 118 -21.88 -4.40 9.76
C THR A 118 -20.75 -3.97 8.82
N ILE A 119 -20.12 -2.83 9.10
CA ILE A 119 -18.99 -2.32 8.32
C ILE A 119 -17.73 -2.44 9.17
N THR A 120 -16.80 -3.26 8.71
CA THR A 120 -15.45 -3.37 9.31
C THR A 120 -14.48 -2.50 8.53
N THR A 121 -13.79 -1.60 9.24
CA THR A 121 -12.75 -0.75 8.64
C THR A 121 -11.38 -1.31 9.01
N VAL A 122 -10.58 -1.65 7.99
CA VAL A 122 -9.25 -2.24 8.15
C VAL A 122 -8.20 -1.31 7.55
N PRO A 123 -7.08 -1.04 8.25
CA PRO A 123 -5.97 -0.30 7.66
C PRO A 123 -5.40 -1.00 6.41
N THR A 124 -5.17 -0.24 5.33
CA THR A 124 -4.75 -0.77 4.02
C THR A 124 -3.44 -1.57 4.11
N TYR A 125 -2.48 -1.14 4.94
CA TYR A 125 -1.21 -1.85 5.09
C TYR A 125 -1.35 -3.23 5.74
N LYS A 126 -2.44 -3.48 6.47
CA LYS A 126 -2.73 -4.79 7.08
C LYS A 126 -3.14 -5.84 6.04
N LEU A 127 -3.69 -5.44 4.91
CA LEU A 127 -3.95 -6.37 3.82
C LEU A 127 -2.67 -6.98 3.25
N LEU A 128 -1.56 -6.24 3.25
CA LEU A 128 -0.27 -6.76 2.79
C LEU A 128 0.47 -7.57 3.86
N SER A 129 0.28 -7.22 5.14
CA SER A 129 1.00 -7.86 6.25
C SER A 129 0.27 -9.07 6.84
N SER A 130 -1.02 -9.24 6.56
CA SER A 130 -1.85 -10.32 7.06
C SER A 130 -2.29 -11.25 5.93
N SER A 131 -2.60 -12.51 6.25
CA SER A 131 -3.22 -13.42 5.29
C SER A 131 -4.65 -13.00 5.01
N ILE A 132 -4.95 -12.81 3.75
CA ILE A 132 -6.32 -12.54 3.26
C ILE A 132 -6.76 -13.67 2.32
N LYS A 133 -8.04 -13.99 2.36
CA LYS A 133 -8.68 -14.89 1.39
C LYS A 133 -9.53 -14.03 0.47
N ASN A 134 -9.19 -13.95 -0.80
CA ASN A 134 -10.01 -13.32 -1.83
C ASN A 134 -10.81 -14.40 -2.56
N TRP A 135 -12.13 -14.25 -2.57
CA TRP A 135 -13.04 -15.21 -3.18
C TRP A 135 -13.41 -14.86 -4.62
N ARG A 136 -12.76 -13.87 -5.23
CA ARG A 136 -12.98 -13.48 -6.64
C ARG A 136 -12.90 -14.69 -7.58
N GLY A 137 -11.86 -15.51 -7.46
CA GLY A 137 -11.69 -16.68 -8.29
C GLY A 137 -12.82 -17.71 -8.15
N MET A 138 -13.52 -17.77 -7.00
CA MET A 138 -14.71 -18.60 -6.84
C MET A 138 -15.93 -17.97 -7.51
N SER A 139 -16.06 -16.64 -7.44
CA SER A 139 -17.19 -15.92 -8.07
C SER A 139 -17.10 -15.95 -9.60
N GLU A 140 -15.88 -15.96 -10.15
CA GLU A 140 -15.61 -16.01 -11.58
C GLU A 140 -15.62 -17.45 -12.13
N SER A 141 -15.51 -18.47 -11.28
CA SER A 141 -15.52 -19.87 -11.70
C SER A 141 -16.95 -20.40 -11.84
N GLU A 142 -17.18 -21.32 -12.80
CA GLU A 142 -18.48 -21.97 -13.02
C GLU A 142 -18.88 -22.95 -11.89
N GLY A 143 -17.99 -23.18 -10.90
CA GLY A 143 -18.20 -24.16 -9.87
C GLY A 143 -17.82 -23.67 -8.48
N ARG A 144 -18.66 -23.99 -7.48
CA ARG A 144 -18.36 -23.72 -6.07
C ARG A 144 -17.87 -24.98 -5.37
N ARG A 145 -16.72 -24.89 -4.67
CA ARG A 145 -16.26 -25.98 -3.81
C ARG A 145 -17.19 -26.14 -2.60
N VAL A 146 -17.87 -27.28 -2.51
CA VAL A 146 -18.65 -27.67 -1.33
C VAL A 146 -17.79 -28.61 -0.50
N LYS A 147 -17.48 -28.20 0.74
CA LYS A 147 -16.74 -29.03 1.71
C LYS A 147 -17.70 -29.37 2.86
N ARG A 148 -18.21 -30.58 2.86
CA ARG A 148 -19.05 -31.10 3.97
C ARG A 148 -18.24 -32.18 4.70
N PRO A 149 -18.05 -32.08 6.03
CA PRO A 149 -17.55 -33.19 6.81
C PRO A 149 -18.63 -34.26 6.90
N VAL A 150 -18.34 -35.47 6.48
CA VAL A 150 -19.21 -36.62 6.69
C VAL A 150 -18.59 -37.39 7.85
N TYR A 151 -19.30 -37.41 8.98
CA TYR A 151 -18.90 -38.22 10.13
C TYR A 151 -19.38 -39.63 9.90
N ILE A 152 -18.47 -40.51 9.48
CA ILE A 152 -18.75 -41.93 9.38
C ILE A 152 -18.44 -42.55 10.74
N LEU A 153 -19.48 -42.89 11.49
CA LEU A 153 -19.35 -43.65 12.71
C LEU A 153 -18.99 -45.10 12.32
N SER A 154 -17.71 -45.39 12.33
CA SER A 154 -17.18 -46.71 11.94
C SER A 154 -17.77 -47.90 12.72
N LEU A 155 -18.26 -47.65 13.92
CA LEU A 155 -18.93 -48.66 14.76
C LEU A 155 -20.31 -49.12 14.20
N ILE A 156 -21.01 -48.25 13.46
CA ILE A 156 -22.32 -48.65 12.88
C ILE A 156 -22.09 -49.46 11.59
N HIS A 157 -21.04 -49.16 10.83
CA HIS A 157 -20.76 -49.86 9.58
C HIS A 157 -20.10 -51.22 9.77
N ILE A 158 -19.44 -51.47 10.91
CA ILE A 158 -18.70 -52.73 11.18
C ILE A 158 -19.58 -53.74 11.97
N SER A 159 -20.66 -53.30 12.62
CA SER A 159 -21.44 -54.12 13.52
C SER A 159 -22.74 -54.69 12.93
N GLU A 160 -22.97 -54.58 11.62
CA GLU A 160 -24.07 -55.34 11.00
C GLU A 160 -23.52 -56.72 10.57
N PRO A 161 -23.59 -57.73 11.45
CA PRO A 161 -23.37 -59.09 10.99
C PRO A 161 -24.53 -59.42 10.06
N THR A 162 -24.22 -59.60 8.80
CA THR A 162 -25.14 -60.25 7.86
C THR A 162 -25.52 -61.62 8.46
N ARG A 163 -26.53 -61.65 9.28
CA ARG A 163 -27.26 -62.85 9.61
C ARG A 163 -28.05 -63.28 8.39
N HIS A 164 -27.40 -63.97 7.50
CA HIS A 164 -28.10 -64.89 6.63
C HIS A 164 -28.68 -65.99 7.51
N LEU A 165 -29.91 -65.80 7.88
CA LEU A 165 -30.70 -66.90 8.42
C LEU A 165 -31.32 -67.64 7.24
N PHE A 166 -31.05 -68.89 7.27
CA PHE A 166 -31.56 -69.98 6.43
C PHE A 166 -33.07 -69.93 6.26
#